data_de05a3264fad816b6501d55abaae30f5
#
_entry.id   de05a3264fad816b6501d55abaae30f5
#
_cell.length_a   1.000
_cell.length_b   1.000
_cell.length_c   1.000
_cell.angle_alpha   90.00
_cell.angle_beta   90.00
_cell.angle_gamma   90.00
#
_symmetry.space_group_name_H-M   'P 1'
#
loop_
_entity.id
_entity.type
_entity.pdbx_description
1 polymer ?
#
loop_
_entity_poly.entity_id
_entity_poly.type
_entity_poly.pdbx_seq_one_letter_code
_entity_poly.pdbx_strand_id
1 'polypeptide(L)'
;MTMNSGAFGRVPRIPPKPELPDLAAARRLGPAETVEARWQQQLLVWRWYHERFEALHPGNDYPGIVALIEAAGAEPKLRQLYPFTSHFRLLFSSCTRYPWSVQAPSIEPLPDGRFHVRRPRSFEDIGVTHTAGTAVALAVDNLPAGLGPAVDSQGDGSRG
;
A
#
# COMPACT_ATOMS: atom_id res chain seq x y z
N MET A 1 -40.60 -31.42 1.33
CA MET A 1 -39.21 -31.41 0.92
C MET A 1 -38.79 -29.98 0.60
N THR A 2 -38.26 -29.32 1.57
CA THR A 2 -37.73 -27.98 1.36
C THR A 2 -36.34 -28.11 0.85
N MET A 3 -36.19 -28.04 -0.44
CA MET A 3 -34.89 -27.83 -1.03
C MET A 3 -34.38 -26.44 -0.60
N ASN A 4 -33.36 -26.43 0.17
CA ASN A 4 -32.71 -25.18 0.51
C ASN A 4 -32.00 -24.62 -0.74
N SER A 5 -32.79 -24.04 -1.63
CA SER A 5 -32.29 -23.40 -2.85
C SER A 5 -31.46 -22.15 -2.57
N GLY A 6 -31.37 -21.73 -1.31
CA GLY A 6 -30.56 -20.57 -0.93
C GLY A 6 -29.07 -20.80 -0.94
N ALA A 7 -28.58 -22.07 -0.89
CA ALA A 7 -27.17 -22.37 -0.88
C ALA A 7 -26.56 -22.50 -2.28
N PHE A 8 -27.37 -22.77 -3.31
CA PHE A 8 -26.89 -23.04 -4.66
C PHE A 8 -27.20 -21.94 -5.67
N GLY A 9 -27.96 -20.91 -5.28
CA GLY A 9 -28.43 -19.89 -6.21
C GLY A 9 -27.90 -18.48 -5.96
N ARG A 10 -27.03 -18.29 -4.96
CA ARG A 10 -26.46 -16.96 -4.71
C ARG A 10 -25.20 -16.75 -5.51
N VAL A 11 -25.34 -16.04 -6.62
CA VAL A 11 -24.20 -15.44 -7.29
C VAL A 11 -23.58 -14.45 -6.30
N PRO A 12 -22.26 -14.58 -5.97
CA PRO A 12 -21.61 -13.62 -5.10
C PRO A 12 -21.78 -12.20 -5.64
N ARG A 13 -22.21 -11.28 -4.80
CA ARG A 13 -22.25 -9.87 -5.17
C ARG A 13 -20.84 -9.30 -5.10
N ILE A 14 -20.20 -9.26 -6.26
CA ILE A 14 -18.90 -8.60 -6.39
C ILE A 14 -19.16 -7.09 -6.32
N PRO A 15 -18.49 -6.36 -5.41
CA PRO A 15 -18.63 -4.92 -5.36
C PRO A 15 -18.17 -4.28 -6.66
N PRO A 16 -18.80 -3.17 -7.09
CA PRO A 16 -18.36 -2.45 -8.27
C PRO A 16 -16.98 -1.86 -8.05
N LYS A 17 -16.19 -1.76 -9.13
CA LYS A 17 -14.89 -1.09 -9.06
C LYS A 17 -15.08 0.36 -8.62
N PRO A 18 -14.23 0.85 -7.69
CA PRO A 18 -14.33 2.23 -7.25
C PRO A 18 -13.91 3.20 -8.36
N GLU A 19 -14.47 4.39 -8.29
CA GLU A 19 -13.96 5.50 -9.09
C GLU A 19 -12.63 5.96 -8.49
N LEU A 20 -11.57 5.95 -9.31
CA LEU A 20 -10.21 6.25 -8.86
C LEU A 20 -9.85 7.71 -9.15
N PRO A 21 -8.96 8.33 -8.33
CA PRO A 21 -8.43 9.64 -8.63
C PRO A 21 -7.70 9.66 -9.98
N ASP A 22 -7.80 10.77 -10.68
CA ASP A 22 -7.08 10.98 -11.95
C ASP A 22 -5.62 11.32 -11.65
N LEU A 23 -4.74 10.32 -11.74
CA LEU A 23 -3.31 10.52 -11.53
C LEU A 23 -2.67 11.42 -12.59
N ALA A 24 -3.14 11.35 -13.82
CA ALA A 24 -2.62 12.21 -14.91
C ALA A 24 -2.90 13.68 -14.60
N ALA A 25 -4.09 13.99 -14.13
CA ALA A 25 -4.44 15.35 -13.70
C ALA A 25 -3.59 15.78 -12.49
N ALA A 26 -3.43 14.89 -11.50
CA ALA A 26 -2.60 15.18 -10.33
C ALA A 26 -1.13 15.45 -10.72
N ARG A 27 -0.59 14.69 -11.66
CA ARG A 27 0.78 14.88 -12.15
C ARG A 27 1.00 16.26 -12.78
N ARG A 28 -0.02 16.80 -13.43
CA ARG A 28 0.04 18.16 -13.99
C ARG A 28 0.11 19.24 -12.91
N LEU A 29 -0.40 18.95 -11.72
CA LEU A 29 -0.37 19.88 -10.59
C LEU A 29 0.94 19.81 -9.81
N GLY A 30 1.60 18.68 -9.79
CA GLY A 30 2.90 18.51 -9.16
C GLY A 30 3.05 17.24 -8.35
N PRO A 31 4.25 17.05 -7.73
CA PRO A 31 4.55 15.83 -6.97
C PRO A 31 3.68 15.64 -5.72
N ALA A 32 3.40 16.70 -4.99
CA ALA A 32 2.59 16.60 -3.76
C ALA A 32 1.18 16.11 -4.06
N GLU A 33 0.55 16.65 -5.09
CA GLU A 33 -0.78 16.26 -5.55
C GLU A 33 -0.78 14.82 -6.10
N THR A 34 0.30 14.45 -6.78
CA THR A 34 0.48 13.08 -7.29
C THR A 34 0.55 12.08 -6.15
N VAL A 35 1.33 12.38 -5.11
CA VAL A 35 1.46 11.54 -3.92
C VAL A 35 0.11 11.39 -3.23
N GLU A 36 -0.62 12.48 -3.03
CA GLU A 36 -1.93 12.47 -2.38
C GLU A 36 -2.93 11.61 -3.16
N ALA A 37 -3.01 11.81 -4.47
CA ALA A 37 -3.88 11.01 -5.34
C ALA A 37 -3.51 9.52 -5.31
N ARG A 38 -2.21 9.22 -5.26
CA ARG A 38 -1.74 7.83 -5.20
C ARG A 38 -2.13 7.14 -3.91
N TRP A 39 -2.02 7.80 -2.75
CA TRP A 39 -2.48 7.22 -1.49
C TRP A 39 -3.96 6.89 -1.52
N GLN A 40 -4.78 7.80 -2.04
CA GLN A 40 -6.21 7.57 -2.20
C GLN A 40 -6.48 6.40 -3.15
N GLN A 41 -5.79 6.35 -4.28
CA GLN A 41 -5.91 5.26 -5.24
C GLN A 41 -5.58 3.91 -4.61
N GLN A 42 -4.47 3.81 -3.90
CA GLN A 42 -4.05 2.57 -3.26
C GLN A 42 -5.08 2.08 -2.24
N LEU A 43 -5.58 2.98 -1.42
CA LEU A 43 -6.58 2.63 -0.41
C LEU A 43 -7.88 2.13 -1.03
N LEU A 44 -8.38 2.83 -2.04
CA LEU A 44 -9.62 2.46 -2.73
C LEU A 44 -9.49 1.11 -3.46
N VAL A 45 -8.37 0.90 -4.15
CA VAL A 45 -8.13 -0.34 -4.90
C VAL A 45 -8.01 -1.53 -3.95
N TRP A 46 -7.24 -1.40 -2.87
CA TRP A 46 -7.05 -2.51 -1.94
C TRP A 46 -8.30 -2.81 -1.10
N ARG A 47 -9.08 -1.79 -0.74
CA ARG A 47 -10.41 -2.01 -0.13
C ARG A 47 -11.31 -2.79 -1.06
N TRP A 48 -11.31 -2.45 -2.33
CA TRP A 48 -12.11 -3.16 -3.33
C TRP A 48 -11.66 -4.61 -3.50
N TYR A 49 -10.35 -4.87 -3.58
CA TYR A 49 -9.81 -6.23 -3.65
C TYR A 49 -10.21 -7.05 -2.42
N HIS A 50 -10.14 -6.46 -1.24
CA HIS A 50 -10.54 -7.13 0.00
C HIS A 50 -12.03 -7.48 0.00
N GLU A 51 -12.89 -6.53 -0.32
CA GLU A 51 -14.34 -6.76 -0.41
C GLU A 51 -14.69 -7.81 -1.46
N ARG A 52 -14.03 -7.76 -2.61
CA ARG A 52 -14.20 -8.75 -3.66
C ARG A 52 -13.79 -10.14 -3.18
N PHE A 53 -12.67 -10.24 -2.49
CA PHE A 53 -12.21 -11.51 -1.93
C PHE A 53 -13.19 -12.06 -0.90
N GLU A 54 -13.71 -11.25 -0.02
CA GLU A 54 -14.72 -11.65 0.96
C GLU A 54 -16.00 -12.16 0.28
N ALA A 55 -16.41 -11.51 -0.80
CA ALA A 55 -17.59 -11.93 -1.56
C ALA A 55 -17.38 -13.29 -2.25
N LEU A 56 -16.18 -13.54 -2.79
CA LEU A 56 -15.84 -14.76 -3.52
C LEU A 56 -15.42 -15.92 -2.60
N HIS A 57 -14.83 -15.61 -1.45
CA HIS A 57 -14.27 -16.59 -0.51
C HIS A 57 -14.66 -16.26 0.93
N PRO A 58 -15.99 -16.30 1.23
CA PRO A 58 -16.46 -15.92 2.58
C PRO A 58 -15.84 -16.80 3.63
N GLY A 59 -15.42 -16.17 4.74
CA GLY A 59 -14.79 -16.84 5.87
C GLY A 59 -13.30 -17.11 5.74
N ASN A 60 -12.68 -16.78 4.60
CA ASN A 60 -11.24 -16.91 4.45
C ASN A 60 -10.52 -15.63 4.84
N ASP A 61 -9.35 -15.79 5.42
CA ASP A 61 -8.52 -14.65 5.81
C ASP A 61 -7.90 -13.97 4.60
N TYR A 62 -7.80 -12.65 4.69
CA TYR A 62 -7.14 -11.81 3.69
C TYR A 62 -5.99 -11.07 4.34
N PRO A 63 -4.82 -10.91 3.65
CA PRO A 63 -3.71 -10.16 4.23
C PRO A 63 -4.09 -8.76 4.67
N GLY A 64 -3.46 -8.27 5.74
CA GLY A 64 -3.79 -6.99 6.36
C GLY A 64 -3.31 -5.76 5.61
N ILE A 65 -3.38 -5.76 4.28
CA ILE A 65 -2.86 -4.67 3.44
C ILE A 65 -3.65 -3.38 3.60
N VAL A 66 -4.96 -3.44 3.78
CA VAL A 66 -5.80 -2.24 3.96
C VAL A 66 -5.43 -1.53 5.26
N ALA A 67 -5.37 -2.26 6.37
CA ALA A 67 -4.95 -1.70 7.65
C ALA A 67 -3.54 -1.13 7.58
N LEU A 68 -2.65 -1.77 6.84
CA LEU A 68 -1.28 -1.29 6.63
C LEU A 68 -1.25 0.02 5.85
N ILE A 69 -2.00 0.13 4.76
CA ILE A 69 -2.07 1.35 3.96
C ILE A 69 -2.65 2.51 4.80
N GLU A 70 -3.68 2.23 5.59
CA GLU A 70 -4.26 3.24 6.49
C GLU A 70 -3.26 3.72 7.54
N ALA A 71 -2.55 2.80 8.18
CA ALA A 71 -1.55 3.14 9.20
C ALA A 71 -0.36 3.91 8.60
N ALA A 72 0.15 3.46 7.46
CA ALA A 72 1.27 4.12 6.77
C ALA A 72 0.84 5.51 6.26
N GLY A 73 -0.37 5.61 5.71
CA GLY A 73 -0.91 6.88 5.22
C GLY A 73 -1.19 7.90 6.32
N ALA A 74 -1.35 7.45 7.57
CA ALA A 74 -1.52 8.33 8.73
C ALA A 74 -0.19 8.82 9.31
N GLU A 75 0.94 8.23 8.88
CA GLU A 75 2.27 8.63 9.34
C GLU A 75 2.86 9.67 8.38
N PRO A 76 3.08 10.93 8.85
CA PRO A 76 3.54 12.01 7.97
C PRO A 76 4.84 11.72 7.23
N LYS A 77 5.77 11.01 7.87
CA LYS A 77 7.07 10.68 7.26
C LYS A 77 6.95 9.69 6.10
N LEU A 78 5.96 8.80 6.13
CA LEU A 78 5.69 7.88 5.03
C LEU A 78 4.69 8.48 4.04
N ARG A 79 3.72 9.28 4.52
CA ARG A 79 2.70 9.89 3.67
C ARG A 79 3.26 10.81 2.61
N GLN A 80 4.41 11.42 2.84
CA GLN A 80 5.09 12.28 1.86
C GLN A 80 5.73 11.51 0.71
N LEU A 81 5.82 10.18 0.80
CA LEU A 81 6.41 9.30 -0.21
C LEU A 81 5.33 8.73 -1.13
N TYR A 82 5.73 8.29 -2.32
CA TYR A 82 4.84 7.69 -3.30
C TYR A 82 4.68 6.18 -2.99
N PRO A 83 3.49 5.74 -2.57
CA PRO A 83 3.29 4.34 -2.21
C PRO A 83 3.04 3.49 -3.45
N PHE A 84 3.59 2.28 -3.44
CA PHE A 84 3.26 1.26 -4.43
C PHE A 84 3.35 -0.12 -3.81
N THR A 85 2.73 -1.10 -4.45
CA THR A 85 2.71 -2.46 -3.94
C THR A 85 3.34 -3.41 -4.95
N SER A 86 4.06 -4.39 -4.42
CA SER A 86 4.51 -5.55 -5.16
C SER A 86 3.92 -6.77 -4.47
N HIS A 87 2.93 -7.39 -5.10
CA HIS A 87 2.05 -8.36 -4.44
C HIS A 87 1.36 -7.70 -3.24
N PHE A 88 1.57 -8.20 -2.03
CA PHE A 88 1.04 -7.60 -0.80
C PHE A 88 2.07 -6.72 -0.06
N ARG A 89 3.28 -6.60 -0.59
CA ARG A 89 4.30 -5.78 0.05
C ARG A 89 4.09 -4.32 -0.30
N LEU A 90 4.06 -3.47 0.72
CA LEU A 90 3.96 -2.02 0.57
C LEU A 90 5.35 -1.41 0.55
N LEU A 91 5.64 -0.67 -0.51
CA LEU A 91 6.90 0.03 -0.73
C LEU A 91 6.65 1.54 -0.87
N PHE A 92 7.69 2.32 -0.66
CA PHE A 92 7.60 3.78 -0.68
C PHE A 92 8.72 4.33 -1.56
N SER A 93 8.35 5.10 -2.57
CA SER A 93 9.32 5.71 -3.49
C SER A 93 9.55 7.18 -3.16
N SER A 94 10.80 7.60 -3.27
CA SER A 94 11.20 9.01 -3.14
C SER A 94 10.94 9.82 -4.42
N CYS A 95 10.39 9.19 -5.46
CA CYS A 95 9.98 9.86 -6.68
C CYS A 95 8.64 9.31 -7.17
N THR A 96 7.91 10.13 -7.93
CA THR A 96 6.55 9.82 -8.37
C THR A 96 6.50 9.14 -9.74
N ARG A 97 7.66 8.90 -10.36
CA ARG A 97 7.78 8.25 -11.67
C ARG A 97 8.78 7.10 -11.62
N TYR A 98 8.54 6.11 -12.44
CA TYR A 98 9.49 5.02 -12.64
C TYR A 98 10.76 5.55 -13.36
N PRO A 99 11.95 5.09 -13.03
CA PRO A 99 12.26 4.06 -12.03
C PRO A 99 12.10 4.55 -10.59
N TRP A 100 11.58 3.66 -9.76
CA TRP A 100 11.32 3.97 -8.34
C TRP A 100 12.63 4.12 -7.56
N SER A 101 12.63 5.03 -6.60
CA SER A 101 13.74 5.22 -5.66
C SER A 101 13.29 4.81 -4.27
N VAL A 102 13.57 3.57 -3.88
CA VAL A 102 13.14 3.02 -2.60
C VAL A 102 14.27 3.18 -1.58
N GLN A 103 14.04 4.06 -0.61
CA GLN A 103 14.97 4.34 0.48
C GLN A 103 14.39 3.97 1.85
N ALA A 104 13.07 3.87 1.94
CA ALA A 104 12.37 3.46 3.16
C ALA A 104 12.21 1.94 3.23
N PRO A 105 12.16 1.36 4.45
CA PRO A 105 11.83 -0.06 4.60
C PRO A 105 10.49 -0.42 3.98
N SER A 106 10.39 -1.64 3.47
CA SER A 106 9.12 -2.21 3.00
C SER A 106 8.40 -2.94 4.12
N ILE A 107 7.09 -3.04 4.00
CA ILE A 107 6.25 -3.74 4.98
C ILE A 107 5.37 -4.73 4.24
N GLU A 108 5.38 -5.99 4.68
CA GLU A 108 4.59 -7.05 4.09
C GLU A 108 3.64 -7.65 5.12
N PRO A 109 2.31 -7.62 4.88
CA PRO A 109 1.39 -8.33 5.75
C PRO A 109 1.54 -9.84 5.53
N LEU A 110 1.67 -10.57 6.63
CA LEU A 110 1.84 -12.03 6.63
C LEU A 110 0.48 -12.73 6.75
N PRO A 111 0.39 -14.00 6.30
CA PRO A 111 -0.85 -14.77 6.39
C PRO A 111 -1.39 -14.95 7.81
N ASP A 112 -0.52 -14.92 8.82
CA ASP A 112 -0.90 -15.07 10.23
C ASP A 112 -1.35 -13.77 10.90
N GLY A 113 -1.48 -12.69 10.15
CA GLY A 113 -1.92 -11.38 10.67
C GLY A 113 -0.78 -10.49 11.16
N ARG A 114 0.46 -10.97 11.14
CA ARG A 114 1.63 -10.17 11.51
C ARG A 114 2.15 -9.38 10.31
N PHE A 115 3.13 -8.51 10.54
CA PHE A 115 3.71 -7.65 9.53
C PHE A 115 5.23 -7.76 9.57
N HIS A 116 5.83 -7.95 8.39
CA HIS A 116 7.27 -8.11 8.24
C HIS A 116 7.87 -6.84 7.66
N VAL A 117 8.82 -6.25 8.39
CA VAL A 117 9.52 -5.03 7.97
C VAL A 117 10.92 -5.41 7.51
N ARG A 118 11.28 -4.99 6.30
CA ARG A 118 12.57 -5.32 5.67
C ARG A 118 13.27 -4.08 5.16
N ARG A 119 14.60 -4.14 5.16
CA ARG A 119 15.42 -3.07 4.58
C ARG A 119 15.21 -2.96 3.07
N PRO A 120 15.29 -1.75 2.51
CA PRO A 120 15.24 -1.59 1.07
C PRO A 120 16.48 -2.24 0.42
N ARG A 121 16.34 -2.67 -0.84
CA ARG A 121 17.39 -3.29 -1.67
C ARG A 121 17.86 -4.67 -1.20
N SER A 122 18.38 -4.78 0.03
CA SER A 122 18.90 -6.04 0.56
C SER A 122 17.81 -6.98 1.02
N PHE A 123 16.63 -6.46 1.34
CA PHE A 123 15.51 -7.20 1.95
C PHE A 123 15.87 -7.90 3.28
N GLU A 124 16.92 -7.43 3.94
CA GLU A 124 17.28 -7.90 5.27
C GLU A 124 16.17 -7.61 6.28
N ASP A 125 15.94 -8.55 7.19
CA ASP A 125 14.93 -8.43 8.22
C ASP A 125 15.27 -7.28 9.18
N ILE A 126 14.29 -6.40 9.38
CA ILE A 126 14.32 -5.44 10.48
C ILE A 126 13.53 -6.01 11.66
N GLY A 127 12.38 -6.58 11.40
CA GLY A 127 11.57 -7.20 12.42
C GLY A 127 10.20 -7.62 11.94
N VAL A 128 9.49 -8.35 12.79
CA VAL A 128 8.11 -8.76 12.60
C VAL A 128 7.29 -8.19 13.74
N THR A 129 6.16 -7.58 13.42
CA THR A 129 5.28 -6.96 14.42
C THR A 129 3.88 -7.55 14.35
N HIS A 130 3.10 -7.36 15.40
CA HIS A 130 1.75 -7.91 15.49
C HIS A 130 0.66 -6.97 14.97
N THR A 131 0.97 -5.69 14.77
CA THR A 131 0.01 -4.70 14.28
C THR A 131 0.59 -3.86 13.15
N ALA A 132 -0.28 -3.32 12.31
CA ALA A 132 0.13 -2.39 11.25
C ALA A 132 0.81 -1.13 11.84
N GLY A 133 0.27 -0.60 12.94
CA GLY A 133 0.82 0.58 13.60
C GLY A 133 2.24 0.38 14.10
N THR A 134 2.52 -0.76 14.73
CA THR A 134 3.89 -1.08 15.20
C THR A 134 4.85 -1.34 14.04
N ALA A 135 4.38 -1.93 12.95
CA ALA A 135 5.18 -2.10 11.74
C ALA A 135 5.57 -0.75 11.14
N VAL A 136 4.61 0.17 11.05
CA VAL A 136 4.85 1.53 10.55
C VAL A 136 5.86 2.27 11.45
N ALA A 137 5.70 2.18 12.77
CA ALA A 137 6.64 2.77 13.72
C ALA A 137 8.07 2.21 13.53
N LEU A 138 8.19 0.90 13.34
CA LEU A 138 9.48 0.26 13.11
C LEU A 138 10.11 0.72 11.78
N ALA A 139 9.31 0.87 10.73
CA ALA A 139 9.78 1.40 9.45
C ALA A 139 10.26 2.85 9.59
N VAL A 140 9.53 3.68 10.32
CA VAL A 140 9.89 5.08 10.57
C VAL A 140 11.21 5.19 11.34
N ASP A 141 11.42 4.33 12.34
CA ASP A 141 12.66 4.29 13.12
C ASP A 141 13.88 3.93 12.27
N ASN A 142 13.66 3.33 11.11
CA ASN A 142 14.72 2.89 10.19
C ASN A 142 14.76 3.71 8.90
N LEU A 143 14.13 4.87 8.86
CA LEU A 143 14.23 5.77 7.72
C LEU A 143 15.62 6.42 7.65
N PRO A 144 16.16 6.63 6.43
CA PRO A 144 17.39 7.38 6.31
C PRO A 144 17.21 8.84 6.75
N ALA A 145 18.26 9.41 7.31
CA ALA A 145 18.25 10.81 7.70
C ALA A 145 18.05 11.72 6.46
N GLY A 146 17.26 12.77 6.63
CA GLY A 146 17.05 13.75 5.57
C GLY A 146 16.09 13.33 4.47
N LEU A 147 15.37 12.21 4.65
CA LEU A 147 14.35 11.80 3.69
C LEU A 147 13.20 12.81 3.67
N GLY A 148 13.02 13.50 2.55
CA GLY A 148 12.00 14.50 2.35
C GLY A 148 10.84 14.03 1.46
N PRO A 149 9.94 14.96 1.08
CA PRO A 149 8.83 14.64 0.20
C PRO A 149 9.30 14.07 -1.14
N ALA A 150 8.49 13.18 -1.72
CA ALA A 150 8.78 12.62 -3.02
C ALA A 150 8.84 13.72 -4.09
N VAL A 151 9.81 13.62 -4.98
CA VAL A 151 10.00 14.51 -6.11
C VAL A 151 9.44 13.87 -7.38
N ASP A 152 9.21 14.65 -8.43
CA ASP A 152 8.61 14.13 -9.66
C ASP A 152 9.46 13.06 -10.34
N SER A 153 10.77 13.27 -10.37
CA SER A 153 11.72 12.27 -10.85
C SER A 153 13.00 12.41 -10.05
N GLN A 154 13.81 11.34 -9.99
CA GLN A 154 15.18 11.51 -9.53
C GLN A 154 15.83 12.52 -10.47
N GLY A 155 16.11 13.71 -9.94
CA GLY A 155 16.87 14.69 -10.69
C GLY A 155 18.15 14.05 -11.18
N ASP A 156 18.55 14.42 -12.37
CA ASP A 156 19.82 14.07 -13.00
C ASP A 156 21.01 14.60 -12.17
N GLY A 157 21.02 14.28 -10.88
CA GLY A 157 22.08 14.68 -9.95
C GLY A 157 23.40 13.98 -10.21
N SER A 158 23.51 13.22 -11.27
CA SER A 158 24.72 12.51 -11.63
C SER A 158 25.42 13.08 -12.87
N ARG A 159 25.04 14.25 -13.30
CA ARG A 159 25.81 14.99 -14.30
C ARG A 159 26.69 16.01 -13.61
N GLY A 160 27.69 15.49 -12.93
CA GLY A 160 28.85 16.25 -12.55
C GLY A 160 29.92 16.02 -13.59
#